data_a1690fdb12207fa2bec16377d68f474b
#
_entry.id   a1690fdb12207fa2bec16377d68f474b
#
_cell.length_a   1.000
_cell.length_b   1.000
_cell.length_c   1.000
_cell.angle_alpha   90.00
_cell.angle_beta   90.00
_cell.angle_gamma   90.00
#
_symmetry.space_group_name_H-M   'P 1'
#
loop_
_entity.id
_entity.type
_entity.pdbx_description
1 polymer ?
#
loop_
_entity_poly.entity_id
_entity_poly.type
_entity_poly.pdbx_seq_one_letter_code
_entity_poly.pdbx_strand_id
1 'polypeptide(L)'
;CSEVCVVAVISCSLQSKLEAAKENGIPVVAFDSGVTDSKMVRAFRGTDNTRVGEIAAYRLATAIGKMGKVAVFSAQEKTQSIQERVSGFTNYITNYPDIEVVEIVYQDQVDDMTAAMQEVLDKYPQLDGVFCDNADIADLYLDMKKDETKDSIVMVGVDATAKQQEAIWNSKEVGVVSQQPYAMGYQTIWTALLTTAPKKSVEIKRNVRIDPAWIDSSNIDDPTYSSYLYAN
;
A
#
# COMPACT_ATOMS: atom_id res chain seq x y z
N CYS A 1 31.93 10.88 14.58
CA CYS A 1 30.79 10.00 14.35
C CYS A 1 30.06 10.44 13.07
N SER A 2 29.80 9.51 12.18
CA SER A 2 29.00 9.79 10.99
C SER A 2 27.53 9.62 11.36
N GLU A 3 26.76 10.68 11.24
CA GLU A 3 25.31 10.65 11.51
C GLU A 3 24.57 10.43 10.20
N VAL A 4 23.52 9.61 10.24
CA VAL A 4 22.59 9.39 9.14
C VAL A 4 21.18 9.47 9.71
N CYS A 5 20.30 10.20 9.04
CA CYS A 5 18.89 10.24 9.36
C CYS A 5 18.13 9.24 8.48
N VAL A 6 17.37 8.33 9.10
CA VAL A 6 16.47 7.41 8.42
C VAL A 6 15.04 7.84 8.74
N VAL A 7 14.21 8.03 7.72
CA VAL A 7 12.89 8.61 7.90
C VAL A 7 11.84 7.90 7.04
N ALA A 8 10.72 7.49 7.67
CA ALA A 8 9.47 7.21 7.00
C ALA A 8 8.64 8.50 7.00
N VAL A 9 8.20 8.97 5.84
CA VAL A 9 7.51 10.26 5.73
C VAL A 9 6.02 10.01 5.56
N ILE A 10 5.23 10.46 6.54
CA ILE A 10 3.77 10.40 6.51
C ILE A 10 3.16 11.79 6.31
N SER A 11 3.91 12.90 6.48
CA SER A 11 3.32 14.24 6.38
C SER A 11 4.30 15.35 6.00
N CYS A 12 3.73 16.46 5.51
CA CYS A 12 4.44 17.72 5.22
C CYS A 12 5.13 18.35 6.45
N SER A 13 4.86 17.87 7.67
CA SER A 13 5.41 18.41 8.92
C SER A 13 6.91 18.20 9.10
N LEU A 14 7.53 17.34 8.29
CA LEU A 14 8.96 17.05 8.36
C LEU A 14 9.84 17.96 7.50
N GLN A 15 9.28 18.85 6.68
CA GLN A 15 10.04 19.66 5.74
C GLN A 15 11.18 20.45 6.43
N SER A 16 10.89 21.17 7.52
CA SER A 16 11.87 21.95 8.25
C SER A 16 12.98 21.08 8.89
N LYS A 17 12.67 19.85 9.29
CA LYS A 17 13.63 18.91 9.83
C LYS A 17 14.55 18.35 8.75
N LEU A 18 14.03 18.11 7.56
CA LEU A 18 14.81 17.68 6.39
C LEU A 18 15.75 18.80 5.92
N GLU A 19 15.30 20.06 5.93
CA GLU A 19 16.10 21.24 5.63
C GLU A 19 17.26 21.37 6.64
N ALA A 20 16.97 21.27 7.93
CA ALA A 20 17.97 21.31 8.97
C ALA A 20 19.01 20.17 8.85
N ALA A 21 18.58 18.94 8.53
CA ALA A 21 19.49 17.84 8.28
C ALA A 21 20.42 18.13 7.10
N LYS A 22 19.87 18.64 5.99
CA LYS A 22 20.63 19.01 4.80
C LYS A 22 21.65 20.12 5.07
N GLU A 23 21.26 21.18 5.80
CA GLU A 23 22.13 22.29 6.19
C GLU A 23 23.30 21.82 7.06
N ASN A 24 23.07 20.84 7.93
CA ASN A 24 24.09 20.23 8.78
C ASN A 24 24.88 19.11 8.08
N GLY A 25 24.65 18.87 6.79
CA GLY A 25 25.35 17.85 6.02
C GLY A 25 25.03 16.41 6.42
N ILE A 26 23.92 16.21 7.13
CA ILE A 26 23.42 14.88 7.55
C ILE A 26 22.69 14.24 6.38
N PRO A 27 23.16 13.11 5.83
CA PRO A 27 22.45 12.42 4.75
C PRO A 27 21.14 11.83 5.26
N VAL A 28 20.07 11.99 4.48
CA VAL A 28 18.75 11.43 4.79
C VAL A 28 18.44 10.30 3.82
N VAL A 29 18.01 9.16 4.34
CA VAL A 29 17.44 8.05 3.56
C VAL A 29 15.98 7.92 3.92
N ALA A 30 15.10 8.13 2.96
CA ALA A 30 13.67 7.93 3.12
C ALA A 30 13.29 6.49 2.77
N PHE A 31 12.27 5.96 3.45
CA PHE A 31 11.73 4.64 3.16
C PHE A 31 10.19 4.64 3.26
N ASP A 32 9.56 3.62 2.73
CA ASP A 32 8.12 3.41 2.66
C ASP A 32 7.42 4.50 1.85
N SER A 33 7.12 5.63 2.41
CA SER A 33 6.58 6.80 1.71
C SER A 33 7.68 7.82 1.39
N GLY A 34 7.60 8.40 0.19
CA GLY A 34 8.56 9.40 -0.26
C GLY A 34 8.36 10.77 0.40
N VAL A 35 9.28 11.68 0.11
CA VAL A 35 9.20 13.09 0.50
C VAL A 35 8.75 13.93 -0.69
N THR A 36 8.03 15.02 -0.45
CA THR A 36 7.53 15.93 -1.48
C THR A 36 8.66 16.47 -2.36
N ASP A 37 9.78 16.92 -1.76
CA ASP A 37 10.99 17.29 -2.51
C ASP A 37 12.06 16.20 -2.41
N SER A 38 12.16 15.39 -3.44
CA SER A 38 13.14 14.31 -3.51
C SER A 38 14.61 14.79 -3.42
N LYS A 39 14.90 16.09 -3.58
CA LYS A 39 16.25 16.66 -3.41
C LYS A 39 16.66 16.75 -1.95
N MET A 40 15.72 16.62 -1.02
CA MET A 40 15.99 16.62 0.42
C MET A 40 16.56 15.30 0.91
N VAL A 41 16.42 14.21 0.13
CA VAL A 41 16.89 12.88 0.51
C VAL A 41 18.03 12.40 -0.39
N ARG A 42 18.97 11.69 0.21
CA ARG A 42 20.09 11.05 -0.49
C ARG A 42 19.63 9.83 -1.27
N ALA A 43 18.70 9.08 -0.70
CA ALA A 43 18.12 7.89 -1.32
C ALA A 43 16.72 7.61 -0.77
N PHE A 44 15.95 6.83 -1.54
CA PHE A 44 14.63 6.31 -1.18
C PHE A 44 14.57 4.79 -1.40
N ARG A 45 13.89 4.11 -0.48
CA ARG A 45 13.59 2.67 -0.55
C ARG A 45 12.12 2.47 -0.21
N GLY A 46 11.34 1.98 -1.14
CA GLY A 46 9.90 1.79 -0.93
C GLY A 46 9.30 0.82 -1.92
N THR A 47 8.06 0.43 -1.69
CA THR A 47 7.29 -0.41 -2.58
C THR A 47 7.00 0.31 -3.90
N ASP A 48 6.90 -0.43 -4.99
CA ASP A 48 6.30 0.06 -6.23
C ASP A 48 4.77 0.14 -6.05
N ASN A 49 4.32 1.27 -5.51
CA ASN A 49 2.92 1.46 -5.16
C ASN A 49 2.01 1.59 -6.39
N THR A 50 2.51 2.06 -7.52
CA THR A 50 1.76 2.03 -8.79
C THR A 50 1.48 0.57 -9.17
N ARG A 51 2.51 -0.28 -9.04
CA ARG A 51 2.37 -1.72 -9.32
C ARG A 51 1.43 -2.43 -8.35
N VAL A 52 1.38 -2.00 -7.07
CA VAL A 52 0.37 -2.47 -6.10
C VAL A 52 -1.04 -2.23 -6.64
N GLY A 53 -1.35 -1.00 -7.06
CA GLY A 53 -2.65 -0.66 -7.63
C GLY A 53 -2.99 -1.44 -8.90
N GLU A 54 -2.03 -1.59 -9.82
CA GLU A 54 -2.20 -2.36 -11.05
C GLU A 54 -2.55 -3.84 -10.77
N ILE A 55 -1.81 -4.47 -9.84
CA ILE A 55 -2.06 -5.88 -9.45
C ILE A 55 -3.45 -5.99 -8.82
N ALA A 56 -3.80 -5.10 -7.90
CA ALA A 56 -5.11 -5.09 -7.25
C ALA A 56 -6.23 -4.97 -8.28
N ALA A 57 -6.13 -4.04 -9.23
CA ALA A 57 -7.12 -3.85 -10.30
C ALA A 57 -7.26 -5.11 -11.18
N TYR A 58 -6.13 -5.70 -11.59
CA TYR A 58 -6.14 -6.95 -12.38
C TYR A 58 -6.83 -8.10 -11.63
N ARG A 59 -6.49 -8.28 -10.34
CA ARG A 59 -7.01 -9.37 -9.52
C ARG A 59 -8.49 -9.19 -9.20
N LEU A 60 -8.89 -7.97 -8.84
CA LEU A 60 -10.30 -7.64 -8.60
C LEU A 60 -11.13 -7.84 -9.88
N ALA A 61 -10.70 -7.26 -11.00
CA ALA A 61 -11.38 -7.43 -12.28
C ALA A 61 -11.53 -8.90 -12.68
N THR A 62 -10.49 -9.70 -12.47
CA THR A 62 -10.54 -11.14 -12.78
C THR A 62 -11.54 -11.88 -11.88
N ALA A 63 -11.56 -11.57 -10.58
CA ALA A 63 -12.42 -12.22 -9.60
C ALA A 63 -13.91 -11.90 -9.82
N ILE A 64 -14.26 -10.68 -10.26
CA ILE A 64 -15.64 -10.28 -10.58
C ILE A 64 -16.06 -10.59 -12.03
N GLY A 65 -15.23 -11.34 -12.80
CA GLY A 65 -15.56 -11.70 -14.18
C GLY A 65 -15.44 -10.57 -15.19
N LYS A 66 -14.65 -9.52 -14.89
CA LYS A 66 -14.32 -8.37 -15.74
C LYS A 66 -15.50 -7.45 -16.07
N MET A 67 -16.54 -7.47 -15.29
CA MET A 67 -17.71 -6.59 -15.40
C MET A 67 -18.30 -6.32 -14.01
N GLY A 68 -18.93 -5.16 -13.84
CA GLY A 68 -19.64 -4.80 -12.60
C GLY A 68 -19.19 -3.48 -12.00
N LYS A 69 -19.55 -3.26 -10.74
CA LYS A 69 -19.28 -2.03 -9.99
C LYS A 69 -18.29 -2.28 -8.88
N VAL A 70 -17.31 -1.41 -8.75
CA VAL A 70 -16.30 -1.52 -7.70
C VAL A 70 -16.15 -0.20 -6.96
N ALA A 71 -15.82 -0.27 -5.66
CA ALA A 71 -15.45 0.88 -4.85
C ALA A 71 -14.00 0.77 -4.37
N VAL A 72 -13.38 1.91 -4.08
CA VAL A 72 -12.06 1.99 -3.47
C VAL A 72 -12.19 2.63 -2.10
N PHE A 73 -11.72 1.93 -1.08
CA PHE A 73 -11.59 2.45 0.28
C PHE A 73 -10.13 2.70 0.58
N SER A 74 -9.80 3.92 0.95
CA SER A 74 -8.43 4.42 0.93
C SER A 74 -8.08 5.16 2.22
N ALA A 75 -6.79 5.15 2.56
CA ALA A 75 -6.28 5.88 3.70
C ALA A 75 -6.19 7.41 3.43
N GLN A 76 -5.02 8.05 3.69
CA GLN A 76 -4.88 9.49 3.52
C GLN A 76 -4.56 9.88 2.06
N GLU A 77 -5.43 10.66 1.44
CA GLU A 77 -5.31 11.09 0.05
C GLU A 77 -3.95 11.73 -0.30
N LYS A 78 -3.41 12.53 0.63
CA LYS A 78 -2.15 13.28 0.39
C LYS A 78 -0.88 12.46 0.58
N THR A 79 -0.97 11.21 1.00
CA THR A 79 0.17 10.32 1.15
C THR A 79 0.61 9.79 -0.21
N GLN A 80 1.88 9.97 -0.59
CA GLN A 80 2.37 9.60 -1.91
C GLN A 80 2.13 8.13 -2.26
N SER A 81 2.37 7.20 -1.33
CA SER A 81 2.13 5.77 -1.54
C SER A 81 0.66 5.47 -1.85
N ILE A 82 -0.26 6.13 -1.14
CA ILE A 82 -1.71 6.01 -1.35
C ILE A 82 -2.10 6.55 -2.73
N GLN A 83 -1.64 7.75 -3.10
CA GLN A 83 -1.89 8.32 -4.43
C GLN A 83 -1.41 7.39 -5.55
N GLU A 84 -0.21 6.81 -5.40
CA GLU A 84 0.35 5.88 -6.36
C GLU A 84 -0.50 4.59 -6.45
N ARG A 85 -1.00 4.04 -5.33
CA ARG A 85 -1.89 2.84 -5.32
C ARG A 85 -3.22 3.13 -5.99
N VAL A 86 -3.89 4.21 -5.59
CA VAL A 86 -5.20 4.58 -6.16
C VAL A 86 -5.06 4.91 -7.65
N SER A 87 -4.04 5.67 -8.06
CA SER A 87 -3.82 5.97 -9.48
C SER A 87 -3.45 4.74 -10.29
N GLY A 88 -2.62 3.85 -9.74
CA GLY A 88 -2.29 2.57 -10.37
C GLY A 88 -3.55 1.72 -10.61
N PHE A 89 -4.41 1.62 -9.58
CA PHE A 89 -5.68 0.92 -9.68
C PHE A 89 -6.62 1.55 -10.72
N THR A 90 -6.90 2.85 -10.58
CA THR A 90 -7.86 3.55 -11.45
C THR A 90 -7.41 3.61 -12.89
N ASN A 91 -6.11 3.75 -13.16
CA ASN A 91 -5.58 3.72 -14.52
C ASN A 91 -5.65 2.31 -15.11
N TYR A 92 -5.31 1.28 -14.33
CA TYR A 92 -5.28 -0.09 -14.87
C TYR A 92 -6.68 -0.65 -15.10
N ILE A 93 -7.67 -0.32 -14.25
CA ILE A 93 -9.04 -0.81 -14.35
C ILE A 93 -9.72 -0.36 -15.65
N THR A 94 -9.25 0.72 -16.29
CA THR A 94 -9.76 1.18 -17.60
C THR A 94 -9.56 0.17 -18.73
N ASN A 95 -8.68 -0.83 -18.54
CA ASN A 95 -8.55 -1.95 -19.48
C ASN A 95 -9.78 -2.88 -19.48
N TYR A 96 -10.71 -2.69 -18.55
CA TYR A 96 -11.95 -3.43 -18.39
C TYR A 96 -13.14 -2.49 -18.52
N PRO A 97 -13.59 -2.18 -19.75
CA PRO A 97 -14.59 -1.13 -20.00
C PRO A 97 -15.96 -1.41 -19.38
N ASP A 98 -16.25 -2.66 -19.02
CA ASP A 98 -17.50 -3.07 -18.38
C ASP A 98 -17.41 -3.00 -16.83
N ILE A 99 -16.30 -2.48 -16.27
CA ILE A 99 -16.14 -2.21 -14.84
C ILE A 99 -16.26 -0.71 -14.59
N GLU A 100 -17.16 -0.33 -13.68
CA GLU A 100 -17.33 1.04 -13.20
C GLU A 100 -16.74 1.21 -11.81
N VAL A 101 -15.83 2.15 -11.60
CA VAL A 101 -15.42 2.59 -10.27
C VAL A 101 -16.43 3.63 -9.80
N VAL A 102 -17.35 3.22 -8.92
CA VAL A 102 -18.52 4.03 -8.52
C VAL A 102 -18.20 5.03 -7.41
N GLU A 103 -17.21 4.73 -6.56
CA GLU A 103 -16.83 5.61 -5.43
C GLU A 103 -15.38 5.38 -5.05
N ILE A 104 -14.71 6.44 -4.60
CA ILE A 104 -13.40 6.40 -3.93
C ILE A 104 -13.54 7.20 -2.65
N VAL A 105 -13.41 6.53 -1.49
CA VAL A 105 -13.55 7.15 -0.18
C VAL A 105 -12.19 7.20 0.50
N TYR A 106 -11.77 8.39 0.92
CA TYR A 106 -10.54 8.59 1.68
C TYR A 106 -10.84 8.82 3.16
N GLN A 107 -10.12 8.11 4.02
CA GLN A 107 -10.32 8.15 5.47
C GLN A 107 -10.13 9.58 6.05
N ASP A 108 -9.22 10.36 5.51
CA ASP A 108 -8.97 11.74 5.96
C ASP A 108 -10.00 12.77 5.45
N GLN A 109 -10.99 12.34 4.68
CA GLN A 109 -12.09 13.17 4.17
C GLN A 109 -13.44 12.89 4.84
N VAL A 110 -13.50 11.91 5.75
CA VAL A 110 -14.70 11.49 6.46
C VAL A 110 -14.47 11.43 7.97
N ASP A 111 -15.52 11.66 8.75
CA ASP A 111 -15.43 11.62 10.21
C ASP A 111 -15.34 10.17 10.76
N ASP A 112 -16.02 9.24 10.08
CA ASP A 112 -16.05 7.81 10.42
C ASP A 112 -15.97 6.97 9.14
N MET A 113 -14.85 6.31 8.96
CA MET A 113 -14.59 5.49 7.78
C MET A 113 -15.51 4.27 7.68
N THR A 114 -15.87 3.65 8.81
CA THR A 114 -16.78 2.51 8.83
C THR A 114 -18.18 2.92 8.41
N ALA A 115 -18.67 4.06 8.91
CA ALA A 115 -19.97 4.61 8.49
C ALA A 115 -19.96 4.97 7.00
N ALA A 116 -18.89 5.59 6.49
CA ALA A 116 -18.76 5.92 5.07
C ALA A 116 -18.70 4.67 4.18
N MET A 117 -18.02 3.62 4.59
CA MET A 117 -18.06 2.32 3.89
C MET A 117 -19.50 1.78 3.82
N GLN A 118 -20.24 1.79 4.93
CA GLN A 118 -21.62 1.34 4.98
C GLN A 118 -22.53 2.17 4.06
N GLU A 119 -22.38 3.50 4.03
CA GLU A 119 -23.10 4.37 3.11
C GLU A 119 -22.88 4.00 1.64
N VAL A 120 -21.66 3.64 1.26
CA VAL A 120 -21.34 3.17 -0.10
C VAL A 120 -22.07 1.86 -0.40
N LEU A 121 -22.05 0.90 0.55
CA LEU A 121 -22.73 -0.38 0.37
C LEU A 121 -24.25 -0.19 0.23
N ASP A 122 -24.84 0.69 1.02
CA ASP A 122 -26.27 0.99 0.97
C ASP A 122 -26.66 1.72 -0.33
N LYS A 123 -25.81 2.62 -0.80
CA LYS A 123 -25.99 3.38 -2.05
C LYS A 123 -25.86 2.50 -3.29
N TYR A 124 -25.00 1.48 -3.23
CA TYR A 124 -24.72 0.57 -4.34
C TYR A 124 -24.96 -0.89 -3.96
N PRO A 125 -26.24 -1.33 -3.78
CA PRO A 125 -26.56 -2.68 -3.31
C PRO A 125 -26.16 -3.80 -4.29
N GLN A 126 -25.75 -3.45 -5.50
CA GLN A 126 -25.18 -4.34 -6.52
C GLN A 126 -23.67 -4.10 -6.72
N LEU A 127 -22.96 -3.73 -5.66
CA LEU A 127 -21.51 -3.64 -5.72
C LEU A 127 -20.89 -5.03 -5.86
N ASP A 128 -20.02 -5.22 -6.82
CA ASP A 128 -19.38 -6.50 -7.11
C ASP A 128 -18.03 -6.65 -6.42
N GLY A 129 -17.34 -5.55 -6.15
CA GLY A 129 -16.04 -5.62 -5.51
C GLY A 129 -15.57 -4.36 -4.82
N VAL A 130 -14.62 -4.54 -3.89
CA VAL A 130 -13.95 -3.46 -3.17
C VAL A 130 -12.44 -3.64 -3.21
N PHE A 131 -11.74 -2.52 -3.30
CA PHE A 131 -10.30 -2.44 -3.11
C PHE A 131 -9.99 -1.62 -1.86
N CYS A 132 -9.32 -2.24 -0.86
CA CYS A 132 -8.85 -1.61 0.37
C CYS A 132 -7.34 -1.40 0.25
N ASP A 133 -6.87 -0.16 0.17
CA ASP A 133 -5.51 0.15 -0.30
C ASP A 133 -4.41 0.09 0.77
N ASN A 134 -4.74 -0.23 2.02
CA ASN A 134 -3.78 -0.50 3.09
C ASN A 134 -4.37 -1.40 4.18
N ALA A 135 -3.50 -1.82 5.12
CA ALA A 135 -3.85 -2.71 6.22
C ALA A 135 -5.01 -2.20 7.09
N ASP A 136 -4.96 -0.94 7.54
CA ASP A 136 -5.96 -0.39 8.46
C ASP A 136 -7.35 -0.36 7.82
N ILE A 137 -7.42 0.05 6.57
CA ILE A 137 -8.68 0.10 5.80
C ILE A 137 -9.22 -1.30 5.53
N ALA A 138 -8.34 -2.25 5.18
CA ALA A 138 -8.72 -3.65 4.98
C ALA A 138 -9.27 -4.27 6.27
N ASP A 139 -8.59 -4.05 7.39
CA ASP A 139 -9.01 -4.57 8.69
C ASP A 139 -10.33 -3.96 9.17
N LEU A 140 -10.59 -2.66 8.90
CA LEU A 140 -11.88 -2.02 9.18
C LEU A 140 -13.00 -2.63 8.35
N TYR A 141 -12.78 -2.85 7.04
CA TYR A 141 -13.78 -3.48 6.18
C TYR A 141 -14.11 -4.90 6.63
N LEU A 142 -13.08 -5.70 6.96
CA LEU A 142 -13.26 -7.06 7.45
C LEU A 142 -14.00 -7.11 8.79
N ASP A 143 -13.75 -6.15 9.71
CA ASP A 143 -14.50 -6.05 10.97
C ASP A 143 -15.97 -5.72 10.74
N MET A 144 -16.28 -4.83 9.82
CA MET A 144 -17.65 -4.48 9.47
C MET A 144 -18.41 -5.69 8.89
N LYS A 145 -17.73 -6.53 8.10
CA LYS A 145 -18.31 -7.68 7.40
C LYS A 145 -18.18 -9.01 8.17
N LYS A 146 -17.66 -9.01 9.41
CA LYS A 146 -17.32 -10.25 10.15
C LYS A 146 -18.52 -11.18 10.39
N ASP A 147 -19.70 -10.61 10.62
CA ASP A 147 -20.92 -11.38 10.95
C ASP A 147 -21.71 -11.81 9.70
N GLU A 148 -21.28 -11.40 8.51
CA GLU A 148 -21.91 -11.80 7.26
C GLU A 148 -21.44 -13.20 6.82
N THR A 149 -22.38 -14.12 6.72
CA THR A 149 -22.11 -15.51 6.31
C THR A 149 -22.00 -15.69 4.80
N LYS A 150 -22.49 -14.74 4.02
CA LYS A 150 -22.38 -14.68 2.56
C LYS A 150 -22.18 -13.24 2.13
N ASP A 151 -20.94 -12.88 1.91
CA ASP A 151 -20.61 -11.65 1.21
C ASP A 151 -20.45 -11.97 -0.27
N SER A 152 -21.28 -11.34 -1.12
CA SER A 152 -21.15 -11.45 -2.58
C SER A 152 -20.14 -10.46 -3.13
N ILE A 153 -19.66 -9.53 -2.31
CA ILE A 153 -18.73 -8.48 -2.70
C ILE A 153 -17.31 -9.02 -2.60
N VAL A 154 -16.63 -9.05 -3.72
CA VAL A 154 -15.21 -9.48 -3.79
C VAL A 154 -14.31 -8.44 -3.17
N MET A 155 -13.51 -8.82 -2.18
CA MET A 155 -12.51 -7.95 -1.55
C MET A 155 -11.10 -8.27 -2.04
N VAL A 156 -10.34 -7.23 -2.35
CA VAL A 156 -8.89 -7.26 -2.56
C VAL A 156 -8.26 -6.21 -1.66
N GLY A 157 -7.25 -6.60 -0.89
CA GLY A 157 -6.55 -5.71 0.03
C GLY A 157 -5.10 -5.48 -0.31
N VAL A 158 -4.46 -4.66 0.52
CA VAL A 158 -3.01 -4.43 0.53
C VAL A 158 -2.46 -4.79 1.90
N ASP A 159 -1.21 -5.18 1.93
CA ASP A 159 -0.51 -5.75 3.07
C ASP A 159 -0.85 -7.24 3.28
N ALA A 160 -0.64 -7.81 4.43
CA ALA A 160 -1.01 -9.19 4.75
C ALA A 160 -1.05 -9.35 6.27
N THR A 161 -1.94 -8.57 6.92
CA THR A 161 -2.16 -8.67 8.37
C THR A 161 -2.64 -10.07 8.75
N ALA A 162 -2.53 -10.45 10.01
CA ALA A 162 -3.09 -11.71 10.48
C ALA A 162 -4.59 -11.85 10.18
N LYS A 163 -5.32 -10.73 10.27
CA LYS A 163 -6.76 -10.70 9.96
C LYS A 163 -7.01 -10.96 8.47
N GLN A 164 -6.24 -10.32 7.58
CA GLN A 164 -6.32 -10.57 6.14
C GLN A 164 -5.92 -12.02 5.79
N GLN A 165 -4.86 -12.55 6.42
CA GLN A 165 -4.47 -13.96 6.24
C GLN A 165 -5.62 -14.90 6.62
N GLU A 166 -6.27 -14.68 7.77
CA GLU A 166 -7.46 -15.43 8.18
C GLU A 166 -8.63 -15.24 7.20
N ALA A 167 -8.84 -14.02 6.70
CA ALA A 167 -9.90 -13.72 5.73
C ALA A 167 -9.69 -14.44 4.40
N ILE A 168 -8.45 -14.56 3.92
CA ILE A 168 -8.09 -15.34 2.73
C ILE A 168 -8.44 -16.81 2.93
N TRP A 169 -8.05 -17.39 4.09
CA TRP A 169 -8.39 -18.78 4.42
C TRP A 169 -9.89 -19.04 4.48
N ASN A 170 -10.65 -18.09 5.01
CA ASN A 170 -12.09 -18.18 5.15
C ASN A 170 -12.86 -17.70 3.90
N SER A 171 -12.15 -17.41 2.80
CA SER A 171 -12.71 -16.92 1.53
C SER A 171 -13.52 -15.62 1.66
N LYS A 172 -13.24 -14.79 2.66
CA LYS A 172 -13.80 -13.44 2.84
C LYS A 172 -12.98 -12.37 2.08
N GLU A 173 -11.74 -12.67 1.77
CA GLU A 173 -10.85 -11.86 0.95
C GLU A 173 -10.22 -12.76 -0.12
N VAL A 174 -10.25 -12.32 -1.37
CA VAL A 174 -9.68 -13.12 -2.49
C VAL A 174 -8.17 -13.19 -2.41
N GLY A 175 -7.57 -12.14 -1.89
CA GLY A 175 -6.15 -12.04 -1.68
C GLY A 175 -5.70 -10.60 -1.51
N VAL A 176 -4.42 -10.46 -1.24
CA VAL A 176 -3.77 -9.18 -0.96
C VAL A 176 -2.58 -8.93 -1.87
N VAL A 177 -2.30 -7.66 -2.12
CA VAL A 177 -1.02 -7.24 -2.70
C VAL A 177 -0.09 -6.88 -1.56
N SER A 178 0.79 -7.81 -1.18
CA SER A 178 1.67 -7.62 -0.04
C SER A 178 2.98 -6.95 -0.41
N GLN A 179 3.43 -6.08 0.47
CA GLN A 179 4.72 -5.40 0.41
C GLN A 179 5.83 -6.29 0.99
N GLN A 180 7.09 -5.86 0.85
CA GLN A 180 8.25 -6.51 1.45
C GLN A 180 8.86 -5.65 2.57
N PRO A 181 8.23 -5.52 3.75
CA PRO A 181 8.71 -4.62 4.81
C PRO A 181 10.11 -4.99 5.30
N TYR A 182 10.43 -6.28 5.40
CA TYR A 182 11.77 -6.72 5.77
C TYR A 182 12.83 -6.28 4.75
N ALA A 183 12.60 -6.53 3.46
CA ALA A 183 13.54 -6.13 2.41
C ALA A 183 13.69 -4.61 2.35
N MET A 184 12.60 -3.87 2.55
CA MET A 184 12.59 -2.41 2.60
C MET A 184 13.45 -1.90 3.76
N GLY A 185 13.23 -2.40 4.97
CA GLY A 185 14.02 -2.02 6.14
C GLY A 185 15.50 -2.37 5.98
N TYR A 186 15.81 -3.59 5.55
CA TYR A 186 17.19 -4.03 5.30
C TYR A 186 17.91 -3.14 4.29
N GLN A 187 17.29 -2.90 3.13
CA GLN A 187 17.89 -2.05 2.09
C GLN A 187 18.05 -0.60 2.55
N THR A 188 17.14 -0.11 3.39
CA THR A 188 17.20 1.25 3.94
C THR A 188 18.41 1.41 4.85
N ILE A 189 18.57 0.52 5.82
CA ILE A 189 19.71 0.57 6.77
C ILE A 189 21.03 0.35 6.03
N TRP A 190 21.09 -0.61 5.11
CA TRP A 190 22.27 -0.83 4.28
C TRP A 190 22.62 0.42 3.46
N THR A 191 21.63 1.06 2.85
CA THR A 191 21.82 2.31 2.11
C THR A 191 22.31 3.44 3.03
N ALA A 192 21.75 3.55 4.23
CA ALA A 192 22.18 4.54 5.22
C ALA A 192 23.67 4.36 5.57
N LEU A 193 24.10 3.13 5.84
CA LEU A 193 25.52 2.81 6.07
C LEU A 193 26.41 3.22 4.89
N LEU A 194 25.98 2.94 3.66
CA LEU A 194 26.74 3.31 2.46
C LEU A 194 26.87 4.83 2.28
N THR A 195 25.91 5.63 2.79
CA THR A 195 26.02 7.10 2.72
C THR A 195 27.19 7.66 3.55
N THR A 196 27.64 6.90 4.56
CA THR A 196 28.78 7.27 5.41
C THR A 196 30.13 6.83 4.84
N ALA A 197 30.12 6.00 3.79
CA ALA A 197 31.35 5.52 3.15
C ALA A 197 32.03 6.65 2.36
N PRO A 198 33.40 6.59 2.15
CA PRO A 198 34.11 7.56 1.32
C PRO A 198 33.48 7.64 -0.09
N LYS A 199 33.17 8.86 -0.54
CA LYS A 199 32.41 9.16 -1.77
C LYS A 199 32.85 8.46 -3.07
N LYS A 200 34.08 7.91 -3.11
CA LYS A 200 34.64 7.26 -4.29
C LYS A 200 34.45 5.74 -4.35
N SER A 201 33.88 5.13 -3.30
CA SER A 201 33.90 3.67 -3.17
C SER A 201 32.58 2.97 -3.50
N VAL A 202 31.45 3.66 -3.49
CA VAL A 202 30.14 3.02 -3.71
C VAL A 202 29.18 3.94 -4.44
N GLU A 203 28.55 3.43 -5.51
CA GLU A 203 27.42 4.07 -6.16
C GLU A 203 26.12 3.72 -5.42
N ILE A 204 25.40 4.73 -4.97
CA ILE A 204 24.11 4.57 -4.30
C ILE A 204 23.01 4.91 -5.30
N LYS A 205 22.22 3.91 -5.71
CA LYS A 205 20.99 4.15 -6.48
C LYS A 205 20.06 5.04 -5.65
N ARG A 206 19.67 6.18 -6.23
CA ARG A 206 18.89 7.18 -5.51
C ARG A 206 17.49 6.71 -5.17
N ASN A 207 16.84 6.00 -6.08
CA ASN A 207 15.48 5.52 -5.94
C ASN A 207 15.45 4.02 -6.25
N VAL A 208 14.97 3.23 -5.30
CA VAL A 208 14.73 1.80 -5.49
C VAL A 208 13.30 1.50 -5.10
N ARG A 209 12.55 1.00 -6.06
CA ARG A 209 11.20 0.48 -5.89
C ARG A 209 11.31 -1.03 -5.72
N ILE A 210 10.64 -1.56 -4.70
CA ILE A 210 10.61 -2.98 -4.35
C ILE A 210 9.30 -3.55 -4.85
N ASP A 211 9.39 -4.63 -5.63
CA ASP A 211 8.22 -5.26 -6.21
C ASP A 211 7.33 -5.87 -5.11
N PRO A 212 6.01 -5.59 -5.12
CA PRO A 212 5.05 -6.29 -4.28
C PRO A 212 4.76 -7.69 -4.83
N ALA A 213 4.14 -8.53 -4.00
CA ALA A 213 3.65 -9.85 -4.42
C ALA A 213 2.15 -10.00 -4.19
N TRP A 214 1.51 -10.77 -5.05
CA TRP A 214 0.14 -11.23 -4.83
C TRP A 214 0.14 -12.45 -3.93
N ILE A 215 -0.66 -12.40 -2.86
CA ILE A 215 -0.87 -13.50 -1.91
C ILE A 215 -2.35 -13.87 -1.92
N ASP A 216 -2.63 -15.14 -2.13
CA ASP A 216 -3.97 -15.72 -2.06
C ASP A 216 -3.93 -17.13 -1.45
N SER A 217 -5.07 -17.80 -1.39
CA SER A 217 -5.18 -19.15 -0.80
C SER A 217 -4.31 -20.21 -1.48
N SER A 218 -3.81 -19.97 -2.70
CA SER A 218 -2.97 -20.92 -3.42
C SER A 218 -1.49 -20.84 -3.05
N ASN A 219 -1.04 -19.73 -2.45
CA ASN A 219 0.38 -19.49 -2.18
C ASN A 219 0.68 -18.95 -0.77
N ILE A 220 -0.30 -18.68 0.05
CA ILE A 220 -0.11 -18.11 1.40
C ILE A 220 0.72 -19.03 2.33
N ASP A 221 0.68 -20.34 2.10
CA ASP A 221 1.49 -21.34 2.86
C ASP A 221 2.85 -21.64 2.23
N ASP A 222 3.14 -21.11 1.06
CA ASP A 222 4.43 -21.34 0.42
C ASP A 222 5.52 -20.55 1.19
N PRO A 223 6.56 -21.26 1.72
CA PRO A 223 7.66 -20.63 2.45
C PRO A 223 8.36 -19.50 1.69
N THR A 224 8.29 -19.50 0.35
CA THR A 224 8.84 -18.44 -0.51
C THR A 224 8.20 -17.08 -0.22
N TYR A 225 6.93 -17.07 0.22
CA TYR A 225 6.17 -15.86 0.51
C TYR A 225 6.15 -15.49 2.00
N SER A 226 6.82 -16.26 2.88
CA SER A 226 6.80 -15.98 4.33
C SER A 226 7.25 -14.57 4.71
N SER A 227 8.17 -13.96 3.95
CA SER A 227 8.64 -12.60 4.18
C SER A 227 7.66 -11.49 3.76
N TYR A 228 6.58 -11.87 3.09
CA TYR A 228 5.48 -10.98 2.70
C TYR A 228 4.33 -11.01 3.70
N LEU A 229 4.27 -12.02 4.59
CA LEU A 229 3.24 -12.15 5.59
C LEU A 229 3.64 -11.36 6.85
N TYR A 230 2.72 -10.57 7.36
CA TYR A 230 2.98 -9.78 8.55
C TYR A 230 2.80 -10.65 9.79
N ALA A 231 3.81 -10.64 10.66
CA ALA A 231 3.72 -11.32 11.94
C ALA A 231 2.70 -10.63 12.85
N ASN A 232 2.06 -11.45 13.71
CA ASN A 232 1.17 -10.97 14.77
C ASN A 232 1.96 -10.24 15.86
#